data_04f9fb1bf9f1c27b9c6a6fc58c9977de
#
_entry.id   04f9fb1bf9f1c27b9c6a6fc58c9977de
#
_cell.length_a   1.000
_cell.length_b   1.000
_cell.length_c   1.000
_cell.angle_alpha   90.00
_cell.angle_beta   90.00
_cell.angle_gamma   90.00
#
_symmetry.space_group_name_H-M   'P 1'
#
loop_
_entity.id
_entity.type
_entity.pdbx_description
1 polymer ?
#
loop_
_entity_poly.entity_id
_entity_poly.type
_entity_poly.pdbx_seq_one_letter_code
_entity_poly.pdbx_strand_id
1 'polypeptide(L)'
;MHIRLRAILICALVTLPLAAQAQTFPGADWQRKTPAEAGINPQLLKDAIDFAIASEIKNPRDLKLNHYRTFGREPFGDAIGPIKDRGDLTGVIIHKGVLVAEWGEPQRVDMTHSVTKSLLSSVVGLAYDGGMIRSVDDIARDYMAPIQLYNPLPMSNRADRLGAPDLIDLFGTPHNRTITWNHLLRQTSDWEGALWGKPDWADRPTNKPDEWLTRPRDKAGTVYKYNDTRVNVLALAALNVWRRPLPQVLKEKIMEPIGASNTWRWFGYDNAWVVIDGQPVQSVTGGGHWGGGMFISAYDMARFGYLTLRRGKWGDRQVLSEKWVNMALTPTGLQSPYGFINYFLNTDRKQWPSAPSTAFMHNGNGLNMVYVDPENDLVAVVRWIDNNAVDGFLKRLIAAVAEKS
;
A
#
# COMPACT_ATOMS: atom_id res chain seq x y z
N MET A 1 34.29 -56.08 -53.89
CA MET A 1 34.46 -54.81 -53.16
C MET A 1 33.01 -54.43 -52.68
N HIS A 2 32.65 -54.78 -51.44
CA HIS A 2 31.30 -54.57 -50.92
C HIS A 2 31.25 -53.31 -50.03
N ILE A 3 30.56 -52.31 -50.53
CA ILE A 3 30.29 -51.08 -49.75
C ILE A 3 29.06 -51.33 -48.89
N ARG A 4 29.22 -51.30 -47.54
CA ARG A 4 28.13 -51.36 -46.61
C ARG A 4 27.66 -49.92 -46.30
N LEU A 5 26.46 -49.53 -46.70
CA LEU A 5 25.79 -48.32 -46.28
C LEU A 5 25.32 -48.50 -44.82
N ARG A 6 25.78 -47.65 -43.91
CA ARG A 6 25.22 -47.52 -42.56
C ARG A 6 24.15 -46.44 -42.60
N ALA A 7 22.91 -46.82 -42.32
CA ALA A 7 21.81 -45.86 -42.10
C ALA A 7 21.96 -45.25 -40.71
N ILE A 8 22.11 -43.93 -40.65
CA ILE A 8 22.06 -43.15 -39.41
C ILE A 8 20.59 -42.79 -39.12
N LEU A 9 20.02 -43.35 -38.08
CA LEU A 9 18.68 -43.02 -37.59
C LEU A 9 18.79 -41.75 -36.78
N ILE A 10 18.34 -40.61 -37.32
CA ILE A 10 18.22 -39.34 -36.58
C ILE A 10 16.88 -39.38 -35.84
N CYS A 11 16.93 -39.61 -34.52
CA CYS A 11 15.76 -39.38 -33.62
C CYS A 11 15.58 -37.87 -33.44
N ALA A 12 14.57 -37.32 -34.11
CA ALA A 12 14.12 -35.95 -33.83
C ALA A 12 13.36 -35.95 -32.49
N LEU A 13 13.97 -35.38 -31.44
CA LEU A 13 13.28 -35.06 -30.22
C LEU A 13 12.28 -33.91 -30.51
N VAL A 14 11.01 -34.25 -30.58
CA VAL A 14 9.92 -33.27 -30.62
C VAL A 14 9.77 -32.75 -29.18
N THR A 15 10.36 -31.61 -28.87
CA THR A 15 10.09 -30.86 -27.65
C THR A 15 8.70 -30.21 -27.82
N LEU A 16 7.67 -30.82 -27.24
CA LEU A 16 6.38 -30.17 -27.11
C LEU A 16 6.57 -28.93 -26.20
N PRO A 17 6.16 -27.73 -26.63
CA PRO A 17 6.18 -26.57 -25.73
C PRO A 17 5.23 -26.88 -24.58
N LEU A 18 5.72 -26.81 -23.33
CA LEU A 18 4.84 -26.72 -22.16
C LEU A 18 3.93 -25.52 -22.39
N ALA A 19 2.64 -25.78 -22.61
CA ALA A 19 1.65 -24.72 -22.69
C ALA A 19 1.70 -23.96 -21.35
N ALA A 20 2.20 -22.72 -21.38
CA ALA A 20 2.13 -21.84 -20.22
C ALA A 20 0.66 -21.74 -19.80
N GLN A 21 0.35 -22.20 -18.60
CA GLN A 21 -1.01 -22.18 -18.11
C GLN A 21 -1.49 -20.73 -18.13
N ALA A 22 -2.55 -20.43 -18.89
CA ALA A 22 -3.06 -19.07 -19.02
C ALA A 22 -3.41 -18.52 -17.62
N GLN A 23 -2.87 -17.35 -17.29
CA GLN A 23 -3.17 -16.70 -16.02
C GLN A 23 -4.65 -16.33 -15.96
N THR A 24 -5.32 -16.67 -14.87
CA THR A 24 -6.73 -16.33 -14.65
C THR A 24 -6.83 -14.93 -14.04
N PHE A 25 -7.65 -14.08 -14.64
CA PHE A 25 -7.99 -12.76 -14.09
C PHE A 25 -9.49 -12.70 -13.82
N PRO A 26 -9.92 -12.17 -12.66
CA PRO A 26 -11.34 -12.04 -12.38
C PRO A 26 -11.97 -10.94 -13.27
N GLY A 27 -13.23 -11.19 -13.67
CA GLY A 27 -14.08 -10.17 -14.27
C GLY A 27 -14.68 -9.22 -13.23
N ALA A 28 -15.96 -8.89 -13.34
CA ALA A 28 -16.67 -8.11 -12.32
C ALA A 28 -16.63 -8.83 -10.96
N ASP A 29 -16.84 -10.16 -10.98
CA ASP A 29 -16.75 -11.01 -9.79
C ASP A 29 -15.53 -11.92 -9.81
N TRP A 30 -15.11 -12.37 -8.62
CA TRP A 30 -14.12 -13.41 -8.49
C TRP A 30 -14.67 -14.76 -8.96
N GLN A 31 -13.92 -15.44 -9.83
CA GLN A 31 -14.20 -16.86 -10.09
C GLN A 31 -13.91 -17.65 -8.83
N ARG A 32 -14.81 -18.57 -8.47
CA ARG A 32 -14.73 -19.38 -7.25
C ARG A 32 -14.41 -20.82 -7.59
N LYS A 33 -13.55 -21.44 -6.80
CA LYS A 33 -13.29 -22.88 -6.80
C LYS A 33 -13.26 -23.38 -5.37
N THR A 34 -13.66 -24.63 -5.18
CA THR A 34 -13.37 -25.31 -3.91
C THR A 34 -11.86 -25.45 -3.74
N PRO A 35 -11.34 -25.55 -2.50
CA PRO A 35 -9.92 -25.79 -2.27
C PRO A 35 -9.38 -27.00 -3.04
N ALA A 36 -10.09 -28.13 -3.04
CA ALA A 36 -9.72 -29.35 -3.77
C ALA A 36 -9.59 -29.13 -5.29
N GLU A 37 -10.56 -28.43 -5.91
CA GLU A 37 -10.52 -28.09 -7.35
C GLU A 37 -9.36 -27.14 -7.68
N ALA A 38 -8.91 -26.34 -6.71
CA ALA A 38 -7.76 -25.45 -6.84
C ALA A 38 -6.44 -26.15 -6.50
N GLY A 39 -6.45 -27.44 -6.15
CA GLY A 39 -5.26 -28.22 -5.77
C GLY A 39 -4.70 -27.84 -4.40
N ILE A 40 -5.57 -27.40 -3.49
CA ILE A 40 -5.23 -27.03 -2.11
C ILE A 40 -5.84 -28.09 -1.17
N ASN A 41 -5.09 -28.50 -0.15
CA ASN A 41 -5.61 -29.41 0.88
C ASN A 41 -6.73 -28.73 1.69
N PRO A 42 -8.00 -29.24 1.61
CA PRO A 42 -9.13 -28.54 2.24
C PRO A 42 -9.05 -28.53 3.78
N GLN A 43 -8.53 -29.60 4.39
CA GLN A 43 -8.44 -29.69 5.85
C GLN A 43 -7.38 -28.74 6.40
N LEU A 44 -6.19 -28.71 5.79
CA LEU A 44 -5.13 -27.79 6.21
C LEU A 44 -5.52 -26.32 5.97
N LEU A 45 -6.26 -26.03 4.88
CA LEU A 45 -6.78 -24.70 4.66
C LEU A 45 -7.81 -24.30 5.72
N LYS A 46 -8.70 -25.24 6.10
CA LYS A 46 -9.64 -25.03 7.20
C LYS A 46 -8.90 -24.75 8.52
N ASP A 47 -7.85 -25.51 8.81
CA ASP A 47 -7.03 -25.31 10.02
C ASP A 47 -6.34 -23.93 10.05
N ALA A 48 -5.92 -23.44 8.86
CA ALA A 48 -5.37 -22.08 8.73
C ALA A 48 -6.42 -21.01 9.01
N ILE A 49 -7.64 -21.18 8.48
CA ILE A 49 -8.76 -20.25 8.67
C ILE A 49 -9.21 -20.25 10.15
N ASP A 50 -9.39 -21.42 10.74
CA ASP A 50 -9.79 -21.56 12.14
C ASP A 50 -8.74 -20.91 13.07
N PHE A 51 -7.44 -21.09 12.75
CA PHE A 51 -6.35 -20.44 13.48
C PHE A 51 -6.43 -18.90 13.34
N ALA A 52 -6.69 -18.38 12.14
CA ALA A 52 -6.84 -16.94 11.93
C ALA A 52 -8.01 -16.40 12.75
N ILE A 53 -9.17 -17.06 12.71
CA ILE A 53 -10.38 -16.67 13.47
C ILE A 53 -10.10 -16.66 14.98
N ALA A 54 -9.43 -17.68 15.50
CA ALA A 54 -9.05 -17.76 16.91
C ALA A 54 -8.01 -16.70 17.32
N SER A 55 -7.36 -16.08 16.34
CA SER A 55 -6.30 -15.08 16.52
C SER A 55 -6.77 -13.66 16.24
N GLU A 56 -8.08 -13.36 16.36
CA GLU A 56 -8.58 -11.98 16.19
C GLU A 56 -7.90 -11.04 17.19
N ILE A 57 -7.49 -9.86 16.71
CA ILE A 57 -6.90 -8.82 17.55
C ILE A 57 -7.89 -8.37 18.64
N LYS A 58 -7.40 -8.22 19.85
CA LYS A 58 -8.22 -7.83 21.03
C LYS A 58 -8.54 -6.34 21.13
N ASN A 59 -8.11 -5.54 20.15
CA ASN A 59 -8.38 -4.11 20.12
C ASN A 59 -9.87 -3.84 19.96
N PRO A 60 -10.39 -2.74 20.55
CA PRO A 60 -11.79 -2.37 20.41
C PRO A 60 -12.25 -2.31 18.96
N ARG A 61 -13.50 -2.69 18.70
CA ARG A 61 -14.13 -2.48 17.37
C ARG A 61 -14.43 -1.01 17.12
N ASP A 62 -14.74 -0.24 18.14
CA ASP A 62 -14.73 1.21 18.12
C ASP A 62 -13.30 1.71 17.89
N LEU A 63 -12.98 2.01 16.61
CA LEU A 63 -11.65 2.47 16.22
C LEU A 63 -11.37 3.90 16.71
N LYS A 64 -12.38 4.70 17.03
CA LYS A 64 -12.18 6.00 17.67
C LYS A 64 -11.67 5.83 19.09
N LEU A 65 -12.29 4.93 19.85
CA LEU A 65 -11.81 4.56 21.19
C LEU A 65 -10.39 3.96 21.11
N ASN A 66 -10.13 3.07 20.13
CA ASN A 66 -8.81 2.51 19.92
C ASN A 66 -7.78 3.58 19.61
N HIS A 67 -8.11 4.56 18.77
CA HIS A 67 -7.24 5.70 18.45
C HIS A 67 -6.83 6.46 19.72
N TYR A 68 -7.80 6.84 20.57
CA TYR A 68 -7.49 7.57 21.82
C TYR A 68 -6.74 6.73 22.86
N ARG A 69 -6.75 5.41 22.75
CA ARG A 69 -5.91 4.52 23.58
C ARG A 69 -4.49 4.36 23.06
N THR A 70 -4.22 4.71 21.81
CA THR A 70 -2.94 4.54 21.11
C THR A 70 -2.40 5.88 20.62
N PHE A 71 -2.59 6.20 19.36
CA PHE A 71 -2.06 7.41 18.70
C PHE A 71 -2.60 8.72 19.30
N GLY A 72 -3.81 8.71 19.83
CA GLY A 72 -4.39 9.88 20.51
C GLY A 72 -3.66 10.32 21.79
N ARG A 73 -2.71 9.50 22.29
CA ARG A 73 -1.83 9.84 23.41
C ARG A 73 -0.54 10.54 22.98
N GLU A 74 -0.25 10.55 21.70
CA GLU A 74 0.90 11.26 21.16
C GLU A 74 0.64 12.78 21.17
N PRO A 75 1.68 13.63 21.17
CA PRO A 75 1.50 15.06 20.96
C PRO A 75 0.75 15.32 19.66
N PHE A 76 -0.19 16.25 19.65
CA PHE A 76 -1.07 16.50 18.50
C PHE A 76 -1.87 15.25 18.06
N GLY A 77 -2.17 14.35 19.00
CA GLY A 77 -2.77 13.04 18.72
C GLY A 77 -4.25 13.06 18.30
N ASP A 78 -4.93 14.21 18.37
CA ASP A 78 -6.35 14.31 18.01
C ASP A 78 -6.61 13.86 16.59
N ALA A 79 -7.64 13.01 16.40
CA ALA A 79 -8.12 12.63 15.09
C ALA A 79 -8.74 13.84 14.36
N ILE A 80 -8.33 14.05 13.11
CA ILE A 80 -8.79 15.15 12.24
C ILE A 80 -9.32 14.65 10.91
N GLY A 81 -9.56 13.37 10.77
CA GLY A 81 -10.21 12.74 9.63
C GLY A 81 -11.15 11.62 10.06
N PRO A 82 -11.98 11.10 9.16
CA PRO A 82 -12.98 10.11 9.50
C PRO A 82 -12.35 8.81 10.04
N ILE A 83 -13.00 8.27 11.07
CA ILE A 83 -12.73 6.95 11.67
C ILE A 83 -14.05 6.21 11.71
N LYS A 84 -14.04 4.93 11.35
CA LYS A 84 -15.21 4.06 11.32
C LYS A 84 -14.94 2.81 12.16
N ASP A 85 -15.96 2.33 12.86
CA ASP A 85 -15.91 1.06 13.59
C ASP A 85 -15.54 -0.09 12.66
N ARG A 86 -14.65 -0.97 13.12
CA ARG A 86 -14.23 -2.15 12.38
C ARG A 86 -15.25 -3.29 12.46
N GLY A 87 -15.28 -4.11 11.42
CA GLY A 87 -15.96 -5.40 11.43
C GLY A 87 -15.22 -6.48 12.22
N ASP A 88 -15.75 -7.68 12.13
CA ASP A 88 -15.12 -8.90 12.63
C ASP A 88 -13.88 -9.27 11.83
N LEU A 89 -13.09 -10.21 12.36
CA LEU A 89 -11.98 -10.76 11.59
C LEU A 89 -12.51 -11.33 10.28
N THR A 90 -11.93 -10.85 9.19
CA THR A 90 -12.38 -11.15 7.83
C THR A 90 -11.21 -11.58 6.98
N GLY A 91 -11.41 -12.54 6.09
CA GLY A 91 -10.36 -12.91 5.14
C GLY A 91 -10.87 -13.38 3.80
N VAL A 92 -9.95 -13.31 2.82
CA VAL A 92 -10.12 -13.75 1.44
C VAL A 92 -8.81 -14.38 0.96
N ILE A 93 -8.88 -15.56 0.36
CA ILE A 93 -7.71 -16.24 -0.20
C ILE A 93 -7.90 -16.45 -1.69
N ILE A 94 -6.94 -15.97 -2.46
CA ILE A 94 -6.86 -16.09 -3.91
C ILE A 94 -5.67 -16.98 -4.25
N HIS A 95 -5.89 -18.06 -4.97
CA HIS A 95 -4.84 -18.93 -5.48
C HIS A 95 -4.96 -19.06 -6.99
N LYS A 96 -3.88 -18.78 -7.71
CA LYS A 96 -3.82 -18.81 -9.19
C LYS A 96 -4.94 -18.00 -9.87
N GLY A 97 -5.34 -16.88 -9.25
CA GLY A 97 -6.35 -15.96 -9.77
C GLY A 97 -7.80 -16.35 -9.49
N VAL A 98 -8.06 -17.40 -8.71
CA VAL A 98 -9.41 -17.80 -8.30
C VAL A 98 -9.56 -17.66 -6.78
N LEU A 99 -10.77 -17.32 -6.33
CA LEU A 99 -11.11 -17.26 -4.93
C LEU A 99 -11.37 -18.68 -4.42
N VAL A 100 -10.60 -19.10 -3.42
CA VAL A 100 -10.66 -20.47 -2.87
C VAL A 100 -11.21 -20.54 -1.45
N ALA A 101 -11.16 -19.43 -0.72
CA ALA A 101 -11.76 -19.34 0.61
C ALA A 101 -12.08 -17.88 0.97
N GLU A 102 -13.09 -17.72 1.80
CA GLU A 102 -13.47 -16.44 2.41
C GLU A 102 -14.18 -16.69 3.75
N TRP A 103 -14.10 -15.74 4.64
CA TRP A 103 -14.80 -15.77 5.94
C TRP A 103 -15.04 -14.35 6.46
N GLY A 104 -15.95 -14.21 7.43
CA GLY A 104 -16.38 -12.92 7.96
C GLY A 104 -17.22 -12.11 6.96
N GLU A 105 -16.93 -10.84 6.81
CA GLU A 105 -17.67 -9.90 5.94
C GLU A 105 -16.75 -9.32 4.83
N PRO A 106 -16.36 -10.10 3.80
CA PRO A 106 -15.39 -9.64 2.80
C PRO A 106 -15.82 -8.41 1.99
N GLN A 107 -17.13 -8.19 1.83
CA GLN A 107 -17.71 -7.02 1.16
C GLN A 107 -17.74 -5.77 2.03
N ARG A 108 -17.53 -5.89 3.36
CA ARG A 108 -17.58 -4.76 4.27
C ARG A 108 -16.47 -3.75 3.94
N VAL A 109 -16.87 -2.49 3.76
CA VAL A 109 -15.97 -1.37 3.52
C VAL A 109 -15.45 -0.86 4.84
N ASP A 110 -14.25 -1.25 5.22
CA ASP A 110 -13.59 -0.85 6.45
C ASP A 110 -12.33 -0.05 6.19
N MET A 111 -11.92 0.73 7.20
CA MET A 111 -10.67 1.47 7.19
C MET A 111 -9.48 0.50 7.12
N THR A 112 -8.59 0.69 6.14
CA THR A 112 -7.45 -0.20 5.94
C THR A 112 -6.12 0.37 6.43
N HIS A 113 -6.15 1.55 7.07
CA HIS A 113 -4.96 2.22 7.58
C HIS A 113 -3.83 2.29 6.55
N SER A 114 -2.64 1.83 6.90
CA SER A 114 -1.43 2.02 6.08
C SER A 114 -1.38 1.21 4.77
N VAL A 115 -2.30 0.28 4.50
CA VAL A 115 -2.42 -0.28 3.14
C VAL A 115 -2.68 0.83 2.12
N THR A 116 -3.29 1.94 2.55
CA THR A 116 -3.46 3.17 1.77
C THR A 116 -2.15 3.65 1.13
N LYS A 117 -1.01 3.50 1.82
CA LYS A 117 0.31 3.94 1.33
C LYS A 117 0.72 3.20 0.06
N SER A 118 0.38 1.92 -0.05
CA SER A 118 0.69 1.13 -1.25
C SER A 118 -0.10 1.61 -2.47
N LEU A 119 -1.36 2.03 -2.25
CA LEU A 119 -2.17 2.67 -3.29
C LEU A 119 -1.63 4.05 -3.65
N LEU A 120 -1.18 4.84 -2.66
CA LEU A 120 -0.49 6.11 -2.92
C LEU A 120 0.80 5.89 -3.71
N SER A 121 1.63 4.90 -3.35
CA SER A 121 2.80 4.52 -4.13
C SER A 121 2.44 4.24 -5.58
N SER A 122 1.36 3.51 -5.82
CA SER A 122 0.90 3.18 -7.17
C SER A 122 0.46 4.41 -7.97
N VAL A 123 -0.21 5.39 -7.32
CA VAL A 123 -0.59 6.65 -7.97
C VAL A 123 0.63 7.51 -8.32
N VAL A 124 1.68 7.49 -7.47
CA VAL A 124 2.98 8.11 -7.79
C VAL A 124 3.64 7.37 -8.95
N GLY A 125 3.55 6.03 -8.96
CA GLY A 125 4.05 5.18 -10.05
C GLY A 125 3.42 5.49 -11.39
N LEU A 126 2.11 5.72 -11.41
CA LEU A 126 1.43 6.15 -12.64
C LEU A 126 1.92 7.53 -13.15
N ALA A 127 2.26 8.45 -12.25
CA ALA A 127 2.85 9.73 -12.63
C ALA A 127 4.27 9.55 -13.22
N TYR A 128 5.03 8.62 -12.65
CA TYR A 128 6.33 8.21 -13.19
C TYR A 128 6.19 7.53 -14.57
N ASP A 129 5.30 6.57 -14.71
CA ASP A 129 5.04 5.86 -15.97
C ASP A 129 4.55 6.80 -17.08
N GLY A 130 3.79 7.82 -16.70
CA GLY A 130 3.29 8.88 -17.61
C GLY A 130 4.32 9.98 -17.89
N GLY A 131 5.54 9.92 -17.36
CA GLY A 131 6.59 10.91 -17.57
C GLY A 131 6.38 12.24 -16.82
N MET A 132 5.34 12.36 -15.99
CA MET A 132 5.12 13.53 -15.13
C MET A 132 6.19 13.64 -14.04
N ILE A 133 6.72 12.51 -13.57
CA ILE A 133 7.92 12.40 -12.75
C ILE A 133 8.96 11.68 -13.60
N ARG A 134 10.05 12.36 -13.97
CA ARG A 134 11.07 11.83 -14.90
C ARG A 134 11.95 10.78 -14.22
N SER A 135 12.32 11.02 -12.97
CA SER A 135 13.09 10.11 -12.14
C SER A 135 12.66 10.18 -10.68
N VAL A 136 12.69 9.03 -9.98
CA VAL A 136 12.47 9.02 -8.52
C VAL A 136 13.60 9.71 -7.76
N ASP A 137 14.76 9.85 -8.36
CA ASP A 137 15.94 10.52 -7.78
C ASP A 137 15.97 12.03 -8.06
N ASP A 138 15.00 12.54 -8.84
CA ASP A 138 14.84 13.98 -9.02
C ASP A 138 14.40 14.65 -7.71
N ILE A 139 14.84 15.88 -7.51
CA ILE A 139 14.43 16.72 -6.38
C ILE A 139 12.93 16.99 -6.48
N ALA A 140 12.18 16.66 -5.43
CA ALA A 140 10.72 16.80 -5.44
C ALA A 140 10.26 18.26 -5.61
N ARG A 141 11.01 19.21 -5.07
CA ARG A 141 10.77 20.65 -5.21
C ARG A 141 10.68 21.11 -6.66
N ASP A 142 11.46 20.52 -7.56
CA ASP A 142 11.55 20.96 -8.96
C ASP A 142 10.26 20.69 -9.74
N TYR A 143 9.32 19.98 -9.14
CA TYR A 143 8.03 19.62 -9.73
C TYR A 143 6.87 20.47 -9.23
N MET A 144 7.09 21.40 -8.30
CA MET A 144 6.00 22.16 -7.71
C MET A 144 6.41 23.55 -7.19
N ALA A 145 5.51 24.49 -7.35
CA ALA A 145 5.54 25.77 -6.67
C ALA A 145 4.86 25.64 -5.28
N PRO A 146 4.98 26.66 -4.41
CA PRO A 146 4.16 26.75 -3.21
C PRO A 146 2.68 26.57 -3.51
N ILE A 147 1.99 25.81 -2.66
CA ILE A 147 0.61 25.36 -2.86
C ILE A 147 -0.32 26.28 -2.07
N GLN A 148 -1.36 26.80 -2.74
CA GLN A 148 -2.36 27.65 -2.08
C GLN A 148 -3.28 26.80 -1.20
N LEU A 149 -3.40 27.18 0.08
CA LEU A 149 -4.41 26.62 0.98
C LEU A 149 -5.81 27.12 0.58
N TYR A 150 -6.78 26.21 0.62
CA TYR A 150 -8.18 26.59 0.53
C TYR A 150 -8.71 26.95 1.91
N ASN A 151 -9.26 28.16 2.03
CA ASN A 151 -9.92 28.61 3.24
C ASN A 151 -11.39 28.92 2.92
N PRO A 152 -12.34 28.09 3.43
CA PRO A 152 -13.76 28.26 3.14
C PRO A 152 -14.43 29.38 3.96
N LEU A 153 -13.69 30.07 4.84
CA LEU A 153 -14.26 31.14 5.64
C LEU A 153 -14.79 32.27 4.76
N PRO A 154 -15.95 32.89 5.10
CA PRO A 154 -16.51 33.99 4.37
C PRO A 154 -15.51 35.16 4.21
N MET A 155 -15.60 35.87 3.10
CA MET A 155 -14.74 37.03 2.82
C MET A 155 -14.80 38.11 3.92
N SER A 156 -15.95 38.24 4.60
CA SER A 156 -16.12 39.15 5.74
C SER A 156 -15.17 38.89 6.91
N ASN A 157 -14.67 37.65 7.05
CA ASN A 157 -13.72 37.27 8.10
C ASN A 157 -12.26 37.35 7.64
N ARG A 158 -12.00 37.88 6.44
CA ARG A 158 -10.68 38.00 5.84
C ARG A 158 -10.15 39.43 5.78
N ALA A 159 -10.76 40.37 6.46
CA ALA A 159 -10.40 41.80 6.37
C ALA A 159 -8.93 42.07 6.76
N ASP A 160 -8.36 41.23 7.60
CA ASP A 160 -6.95 41.22 8.03
C ASP A 160 -6.00 40.48 7.09
N ARG A 161 -6.53 39.78 6.06
CA ARG A 161 -5.75 38.97 5.11
C ARG A 161 -5.75 39.56 3.69
N LEU A 162 -5.96 40.86 3.57
CA LEU A 162 -5.89 41.56 2.29
C LEU A 162 -4.46 41.51 1.75
N GLY A 163 -4.21 40.71 0.72
CA GLY A 163 -3.03 40.82 -0.11
C GLY A 163 -2.32 39.52 -0.48
N ALA A 164 -2.16 38.53 0.37
CA ALA A 164 -1.43 37.31 0.02
C ALA A 164 -2.24 36.03 0.28
N PRO A 165 -2.27 35.09 -0.65
CA PRO A 165 -2.84 33.76 -0.38
C PRO A 165 -2.01 33.03 0.68
N ASP A 166 -2.67 32.19 1.50
CA ASP A 166 -1.98 31.26 2.39
C ASP A 166 -1.29 30.20 1.52
N LEU A 167 0.04 30.15 1.54
CA LEU A 167 0.84 29.23 0.75
C LEU A 167 1.59 28.25 1.64
N ILE A 168 1.60 26.98 1.25
CA ILE A 168 2.52 25.99 1.79
C ILE A 168 3.68 25.78 0.82
N ASP A 169 4.90 26.02 1.25
CA ASP A 169 6.11 25.56 0.57
C ASP A 169 6.63 24.30 1.27
N LEU A 170 6.30 23.13 0.74
CA LEU A 170 6.69 21.83 1.31
C LEU A 170 8.21 21.64 1.35
N PHE A 171 8.95 22.34 0.48
CA PHE A 171 10.38 22.15 0.29
C PHE A 171 11.15 23.46 0.40
N GLY A 172 10.65 24.42 1.21
CA GLY A 172 11.22 25.76 1.35
C GLY A 172 12.49 25.81 2.18
N THR A 173 12.67 24.90 3.16
CA THR A 173 13.86 24.90 4.03
C THR A 173 15.10 24.37 3.29
N PRO A 174 16.32 24.74 3.73
CA PRO A 174 17.54 24.20 3.13
C PRO A 174 17.60 22.67 3.12
N HIS A 175 17.15 22.02 4.20
CA HIS A 175 17.08 20.56 4.29
C HIS A 175 16.06 20.00 3.29
N ASN A 176 14.83 20.49 3.32
CA ASN A 176 13.75 19.96 2.49
C ASN A 176 14.03 20.10 0.97
N ARG A 177 14.81 21.11 0.57
CA ARG A 177 15.25 21.30 -0.84
C ARG A 177 16.11 20.16 -1.39
N THR A 178 16.66 19.31 -0.53
CA THR A 178 17.50 18.17 -0.92
C THR A 178 16.71 16.87 -1.10
N ILE A 179 15.42 16.89 -0.77
CA ILE A 179 14.59 15.70 -0.74
C ILE A 179 14.17 15.31 -2.16
N THR A 180 14.39 14.03 -2.52
CA THR A 180 13.95 13.42 -3.75
C THR A 180 12.63 12.66 -3.58
N TRP A 181 11.98 12.30 -4.66
CA TRP A 181 10.83 11.38 -4.64
C TRP A 181 11.20 10.04 -3.99
N ASN A 182 12.41 9.53 -4.27
CA ASN A 182 12.91 8.30 -3.68
C ASN A 182 13.00 8.38 -2.15
N HIS A 183 13.46 9.51 -1.61
CA HIS A 183 13.53 9.73 -0.17
C HIS A 183 12.12 9.71 0.46
N LEU A 184 11.13 10.31 -0.17
CA LEU A 184 9.73 10.28 0.31
C LEU A 184 9.16 8.87 0.22
N LEU A 185 9.31 8.19 -0.92
CA LEU A 185 8.81 6.83 -1.15
C LEU A 185 9.43 5.81 -0.20
N ARG A 186 10.68 5.98 0.21
CA ARG A 186 11.39 5.06 1.12
C ARG A 186 11.33 5.45 2.58
N GLN A 187 10.65 6.56 2.91
CA GLN A 187 10.58 7.13 4.26
C GLN A 187 11.98 7.44 4.86
N THR A 188 12.86 7.97 4.03
CA THR A 188 14.23 8.36 4.40
C THR A 188 14.46 9.85 4.21
N SER A 189 13.40 10.64 4.04
CA SER A 189 13.49 12.06 3.74
C SER A 189 13.92 12.92 4.93
N ASP A 190 13.60 12.51 6.15
CA ASP A 190 13.62 13.34 7.36
C ASP A 190 13.02 14.74 7.15
N TRP A 191 12.01 14.85 6.28
CA TRP A 191 11.31 16.09 6.00
C TRP A 191 10.92 16.80 7.31
N GLU A 192 11.12 18.10 7.37
CA GLU A 192 10.82 18.94 8.53
C GLU A 192 9.68 19.89 8.26
N GLY A 193 8.80 20.01 9.24
CA GLY A 193 7.68 20.95 9.19
C GLY A 193 6.42 20.42 9.84
N ALA A 194 5.33 21.16 9.61
CA ALA A 194 3.99 20.74 10.01
C ALA A 194 3.08 20.75 8.78
N LEU A 195 2.30 19.69 8.61
CA LEU A 195 1.31 19.61 7.56
C LEU A 195 -0.04 19.27 8.19
N TRP A 196 -1.08 20.03 7.84
CA TRP A 196 -2.44 19.89 8.39
C TRP A 196 -2.51 20.00 9.92
N GLY A 197 -1.64 20.83 10.52
CA GLY A 197 -1.54 20.97 11.97
C GLY A 197 -0.83 19.81 12.67
N LYS A 198 -0.20 18.89 11.93
CA LYS A 198 0.56 17.75 12.45
C LYS A 198 2.04 17.93 12.19
N PRO A 199 2.85 18.28 13.21
CA PRO A 199 4.30 18.35 13.08
C PRO A 199 4.91 16.97 12.77
N ASP A 200 5.99 16.94 12.00
CA ASP A 200 6.65 15.68 11.64
C ASP A 200 7.20 14.93 12.86
N TRP A 201 7.65 15.64 13.88
CA TRP A 201 8.16 15.06 15.12
C TRP A 201 7.06 14.47 16.02
N ALA A 202 5.80 14.89 15.85
CA ALA A 202 4.68 14.43 16.67
C ALA A 202 4.20 13.01 16.31
N ASP A 203 4.59 12.49 15.16
CA ASP A 203 4.27 11.11 14.76
C ASP A 203 5.31 10.15 15.34
N ARG A 204 4.90 9.30 16.25
CA ARG A 204 5.74 8.33 16.97
C ARG A 204 6.98 9.01 17.58
N PRO A 205 6.76 10.01 18.46
CA PRO A 205 7.84 10.80 19.03
C PRO A 205 8.76 9.92 19.87
N THR A 206 10.01 10.37 20.00
CA THR A 206 10.94 9.76 20.95
C THR A 206 10.50 10.03 22.39
N ASN A 207 11.00 9.24 23.34
CA ASN A 207 10.74 9.46 24.77
C ASN A 207 11.55 10.64 25.37
N LYS A 208 12.08 11.53 24.53
CA LYS A 208 12.91 12.66 24.91
C LYS A 208 12.30 13.97 24.40
N PRO A 209 11.34 14.57 25.11
CA PRO A 209 10.62 15.76 24.65
C PRO A 209 11.54 16.92 24.28
N ASP A 210 12.65 17.11 24.99
CA ASP A 210 13.61 18.21 24.76
C ASP A 210 14.31 18.09 23.40
N GLU A 211 14.34 16.89 22.79
CA GLU A 211 14.95 16.66 21.48
C GLU A 211 13.96 16.89 20.34
N TRP A 212 12.64 16.93 20.57
CA TRP A 212 11.64 16.95 19.49
C TRP A 212 11.80 18.13 18.53
N LEU A 213 12.09 19.30 19.07
CA LEU A 213 12.22 20.54 18.31
C LEU A 213 13.69 20.89 17.98
N THR A 214 14.63 20.33 18.69
CA THR A 214 16.05 20.75 18.66
C THR A 214 16.98 19.74 18.00
N ARG A 215 16.53 18.51 17.75
CA ARG A 215 17.40 17.53 17.12
C ARG A 215 17.83 17.98 15.71
N PRO A 216 19.10 17.82 15.36
CA PRO A 216 19.54 18.06 13.99
C PRO A 216 18.84 17.10 13.02
N ARG A 217 18.62 17.55 11.79
CA ARG A 217 18.06 16.71 10.74
C ARG A 217 19.11 15.75 10.19
N ASP A 218 18.69 14.51 9.99
CA ASP A 218 19.49 13.54 9.28
C ASP A 218 19.54 13.89 7.78
N LYS A 219 20.70 13.74 7.14
CA LYS A 219 20.79 13.93 5.69
C LYS A 219 19.74 13.03 5.00
N ALA A 220 18.97 13.61 4.09
CA ALA A 220 17.98 12.85 3.34
C ALA A 220 18.61 11.62 2.65
N GLY A 221 17.96 10.48 2.78
CA GLY A 221 18.44 9.20 2.27
C GLY A 221 19.34 8.40 3.22
N THR A 222 19.66 8.86 4.43
CA THR A 222 20.60 8.17 5.32
C THR A 222 19.97 7.46 6.51
N VAL A 223 18.76 7.84 6.91
CA VAL A 223 18.04 7.24 8.04
C VAL A 223 16.61 6.90 7.63
N TYR A 224 16.20 5.67 7.88
CA TYR A 224 14.80 5.26 7.76
C TYR A 224 14.02 5.67 9.00
N LYS A 225 12.89 6.37 8.80
CA LYS A 225 11.93 6.64 9.85
C LYS A 225 10.51 6.61 9.28
N TYR A 226 9.74 5.62 9.69
CA TYR A 226 8.31 5.54 9.36
C TYR A 226 7.56 6.73 9.96
N ASN A 227 6.90 7.55 9.12
CA ASN A 227 6.28 8.79 9.55
C ASN A 227 5.10 9.17 8.64
N ASP A 228 3.91 9.29 9.22
CA ASP A 228 2.68 9.55 8.47
C ASP A 228 2.57 11.00 7.99
N THR A 229 3.11 11.99 8.73
CA THR A 229 3.17 13.37 8.24
C THR A 229 3.97 13.45 6.94
N ARG A 230 5.10 12.75 6.85
CA ARG A 230 5.96 12.70 5.65
C ARG A 230 5.30 11.97 4.49
N VAL A 231 4.48 10.96 4.79
CA VAL A 231 3.67 10.31 3.75
C VAL A 231 2.56 11.25 3.25
N ASN A 232 1.98 12.07 4.12
CA ASN A 232 1.01 13.08 3.69
C ASN A 232 1.67 14.19 2.84
N VAL A 233 2.95 14.52 3.08
CA VAL A 233 3.75 15.38 2.19
C VAL A 233 3.85 14.75 0.80
N LEU A 234 4.14 13.44 0.71
CA LEU A 234 4.15 12.75 -0.58
C LEU A 234 2.77 12.77 -1.27
N ALA A 235 1.68 12.61 -0.51
CA ALA A 235 0.32 12.66 -1.05
C ALA A 235 0.00 14.05 -1.63
N LEU A 236 0.34 15.12 -0.92
CA LEU A 236 0.14 16.49 -1.40
C LEU A 236 1.04 16.81 -2.61
N ALA A 237 2.29 16.35 -2.61
CA ALA A 237 3.20 16.49 -3.73
C ALA A 237 2.66 15.76 -4.98
N ALA A 238 2.17 14.53 -4.83
CA ALA A 238 1.53 13.77 -5.90
C ALA A 238 0.27 14.47 -6.43
N LEU A 239 -0.57 15.00 -5.53
CA LEU A 239 -1.75 15.78 -5.91
C LEU A 239 -1.36 16.98 -6.78
N ASN A 240 -0.30 17.70 -6.41
CA ASN A 240 0.18 18.86 -7.17
C ASN A 240 0.72 18.45 -8.56
N VAL A 241 1.40 17.32 -8.69
CA VAL A 241 1.87 16.80 -9.98
C VAL A 241 0.70 16.38 -10.87
N TRP A 242 -0.29 15.68 -10.33
CA TRP A 242 -1.46 15.23 -11.07
C TRP A 242 -2.43 16.37 -11.44
N ARG A 243 -2.43 17.49 -10.72
CA ARG A 243 -3.37 18.61 -10.86
C ARG A 243 -4.84 18.21 -10.80
N ARG A 244 -5.14 17.07 -10.14
CA ARG A 244 -6.50 16.52 -10.01
C ARG A 244 -6.59 15.59 -8.78
N PRO A 245 -7.79 15.38 -8.21
CA PRO A 245 -7.97 14.54 -7.03
C PRO A 245 -7.37 13.13 -7.20
N LEU A 246 -6.50 12.71 -6.29
CA LEU A 246 -5.87 11.39 -6.36
C LEU A 246 -6.86 10.22 -6.34
N PRO A 247 -8.03 10.27 -5.64
CA PRO A 247 -9.06 9.24 -5.75
C PRO A 247 -9.60 9.05 -7.17
N GLN A 248 -9.70 10.12 -7.97
CA GLN A 248 -10.11 10.01 -9.37
C GLN A 248 -9.04 9.32 -10.21
N VAL A 249 -7.76 9.68 -10.01
CA VAL A 249 -6.63 9.02 -10.67
C VAL A 249 -6.61 7.54 -10.35
N LEU A 250 -6.72 7.19 -9.06
CA LEU A 250 -6.75 5.79 -8.60
C LEU A 250 -7.92 5.03 -9.23
N LYS A 251 -9.12 5.64 -9.23
CA LYS A 251 -10.32 5.04 -9.83
C LYS A 251 -10.09 4.68 -11.30
N GLU A 252 -9.75 5.67 -12.11
CA GLU A 252 -9.68 5.54 -13.57
C GLU A 252 -8.50 4.68 -14.03
N LYS A 253 -7.38 4.77 -13.33
CA LYS A 253 -6.13 4.17 -13.79
C LYS A 253 -5.84 2.80 -13.18
N ILE A 254 -6.39 2.49 -12.00
CA ILE A 254 -6.15 1.23 -11.29
C ILE A 254 -7.44 0.49 -10.98
N MET A 255 -8.37 1.10 -10.20
CA MET A 255 -9.48 0.37 -9.62
C MET A 255 -10.48 -0.13 -10.69
N GLU A 256 -10.84 0.70 -11.64
CA GLU A 256 -11.69 0.28 -12.77
C GLU A 256 -11.00 -0.77 -13.66
N PRO A 257 -9.74 -0.58 -14.10
CA PRO A 257 -9.01 -1.60 -14.86
C PRO A 257 -8.93 -2.98 -14.20
N ILE A 258 -8.82 -3.05 -12.87
CA ILE A 258 -8.80 -4.32 -12.15
C ILE A 258 -10.19 -4.83 -11.74
N GLY A 259 -11.26 -4.16 -12.15
CA GLY A 259 -12.64 -4.52 -11.83
C GLY A 259 -13.01 -4.40 -10.36
N ALA A 260 -12.39 -3.48 -9.63
CA ALA A 260 -12.75 -3.20 -8.25
C ALA A 260 -14.15 -2.57 -8.15
N SER A 261 -14.80 -2.73 -7.00
CA SER A 261 -16.11 -2.15 -6.75
C SER A 261 -16.08 -0.61 -6.75
N ASN A 262 -17.27 0.02 -6.74
CA ASN A 262 -17.40 1.46 -6.54
C ASN A 262 -17.67 1.85 -5.09
N THR A 263 -17.48 0.93 -4.14
CA THR A 263 -17.84 1.15 -2.72
C THR A 263 -16.70 1.76 -1.91
N TRP A 264 -15.45 1.62 -2.34
CA TRP A 264 -14.30 2.19 -1.65
C TRP A 264 -14.31 3.71 -1.64
N ARG A 265 -13.64 4.30 -0.62
CA ARG A 265 -13.44 5.76 -0.48
C ARG A 265 -12.03 6.01 0.02
N TRP A 266 -11.43 7.10 -0.45
CA TRP A 266 -10.13 7.56 0.02
C TRP A 266 -10.28 8.97 0.59
N PHE A 267 -10.14 9.11 1.89
CA PHE A 267 -10.37 10.35 2.61
C PHE A 267 -9.06 11.07 2.97
N GLY A 268 -9.11 12.40 2.92
CA GLY A 268 -8.14 13.28 3.57
C GLY A 268 -8.53 13.60 5.02
N TYR A 269 -7.84 14.58 5.59
CA TYR A 269 -8.26 15.23 6.84
C TYR A 269 -9.25 16.35 6.54
N ASP A 270 -10.06 16.71 7.53
CA ASP A 270 -11.10 17.73 7.38
C ASP A 270 -10.54 19.10 6.99
N ASN A 271 -9.30 19.40 7.39
CA ASN A 271 -8.58 20.64 7.08
C ASN A 271 -7.61 20.52 5.89
N ALA A 272 -7.54 19.38 5.21
CA ALA A 272 -6.56 19.11 4.16
C ALA A 272 -7.04 19.59 2.77
N TRP A 273 -7.40 20.85 2.64
CA TRP A 273 -7.91 21.42 1.40
C TRP A 273 -6.94 22.42 0.79
N VAL A 274 -6.73 22.33 -0.50
CA VAL A 274 -5.85 23.20 -1.30
C VAL A 274 -6.59 23.70 -2.54
N VAL A 275 -6.03 24.72 -3.19
CA VAL A 275 -6.53 25.20 -4.47
C VAL A 275 -5.63 24.65 -5.58
N ILE A 276 -6.21 23.89 -6.49
CA ILE A 276 -5.56 23.39 -7.70
C ILE A 276 -6.31 23.94 -8.90
N ASP A 277 -5.61 24.70 -9.74
CA ASP A 277 -6.18 25.32 -10.96
C ASP A 277 -7.50 26.07 -10.70
N GLY A 278 -7.55 26.82 -9.60
CA GLY A 278 -8.72 27.61 -9.18
C GLY A 278 -9.84 26.82 -8.51
N GLN A 279 -9.67 25.49 -8.29
CA GLN A 279 -10.69 24.64 -7.67
C GLN A 279 -10.22 24.14 -6.31
N PRO A 280 -11.10 24.09 -5.29
CA PRO A 280 -10.80 23.46 -4.02
C PRO A 280 -10.70 21.94 -4.20
N VAL A 281 -9.59 21.35 -3.76
CA VAL A 281 -9.33 19.93 -3.84
C VAL A 281 -8.83 19.44 -2.49
N GLN A 282 -9.37 18.32 -1.99
CA GLN A 282 -8.88 17.70 -0.78
C GLN A 282 -7.62 16.87 -1.08
N SER A 283 -6.55 17.12 -0.31
CA SER A 283 -5.41 16.21 -0.25
C SER A 283 -5.78 15.01 0.61
N VAL A 284 -5.62 13.80 0.07
CA VAL A 284 -5.88 12.56 0.81
C VAL A 284 -4.76 12.26 1.79
N THR A 285 -5.05 11.44 2.82
CA THR A 285 -3.99 10.95 3.72
C THR A 285 -3.39 9.66 3.21
N GLY A 286 -2.12 9.45 3.54
CA GLY A 286 -1.40 8.24 3.17
C GLY A 286 -1.58 7.05 4.11
N GLY A 287 -2.27 7.20 5.28
CA GLY A 287 -2.25 6.08 6.19
C GLY A 287 -3.22 6.06 7.36
N GLY A 288 -3.96 7.11 7.58
CA GLY A 288 -4.99 7.11 8.62
C GLY A 288 -4.47 7.18 10.07
N HIS A 289 -3.26 7.71 10.30
CA HIS A 289 -2.74 7.87 11.67
C HIS A 289 -3.66 8.73 12.54
N TRP A 290 -4.19 9.82 11.99
CA TRP A 290 -5.16 10.71 12.62
C TRP A 290 -6.55 10.63 11.95
N GLY A 291 -6.94 9.45 11.48
CA GLY A 291 -8.15 9.23 10.68
C GLY A 291 -7.90 9.37 9.17
N GLY A 292 -8.95 9.24 8.37
CA GLY A 292 -8.87 9.26 6.91
C GLY A 292 -8.23 8.00 6.31
N GLY A 293 -7.60 8.14 5.15
CA GLY A 293 -7.05 7.03 4.40
C GLY A 293 -8.11 6.24 3.62
N MET A 294 -7.74 5.04 3.19
CA MET A 294 -8.59 4.19 2.36
C MET A 294 -9.58 3.38 3.20
N PHE A 295 -10.84 3.43 2.80
CA PHE A 295 -11.91 2.56 3.25
C PHE A 295 -12.29 1.66 2.07
N ILE A 296 -12.12 0.35 2.21
CA ILE A 296 -12.16 -0.58 1.09
C ILE A 296 -12.58 -1.98 1.56
N SER A 297 -13.19 -2.77 0.69
CA SER A 297 -13.56 -4.17 0.94
C SER A 297 -12.34 -5.10 0.88
N ALA A 298 -12.43 -6.28 1.51
CA ALA A 298 -11.37 -7.28 1.40
C ALA A 298 -11.26 -7.82 -0.03
N TYR A 299 -12.35 -7.87 -0.78
CA TYR A 299 -12.32 -8.26 -2.19
C TYR A 299 -11.50 -7.31 -3.05
N ASP A 300 -11.68 -5.99 -2.85
CA ASP A 300 -10.93 -5.00 -3.62
C ASP A 300 -9.46 -4.93 -3.17
N MET A 301 -9.18 -5.17 -1.87
CA MET A 301 -7.81 -5.35 -1.38
C MET A 301 -7.14 -6.56 -2.07
N ALA A 302 -7.87 -7.67 -2.25
CA ALA A 302 -7.36 -8.86 -2.93
C ALA A 302 -7.06 -8.58 -4.41
N ARG A 303 -7.90 -7.78 -5.11
CA ARG A 303 -7.62 -7.34 -6.49
C ARG A 303 -6.34 -6.53 -6.58
N PHE A 304 -6.13 -5.61 -5.65
CA PHE A 304 -4.89 -4.83 -5.58
C PHE A 304 -3.67 -5.73 -5.28
N GLY A 305 -3.80 -6.67 -4.34
CA GLY A 305 -2.77 -7.67 -4.06
C GLY A 305 -2.44 -8.51 -5.29
N TYR A 306 -3.46 -8.93 -6.03
CA TYR A 306 -3.29 -9.72 -7.25
C TYR A 306 -2.63 -8.90 -8.38
N LEU A 307 -2.96 -7.62 -8.52
CA LEU A 307 -2.27 -6.71 -9.43
C LEU A 307 -0.75 -6.65 -9.12
N THR A 308 -0.39 -6.52 -7.84
CA THR A 308 1.03 -6.46 -7.43
C THR A 308 1.73 -7.81 -7.59
N LEU A 309 1.04 -8.93 -7.34
CA LEU A 309 1.51 -10.29 -7.64
C LEU A 309 1.85 -10.44 -9.14
N ARG A 310 1.02 -9.87 -10.01
CA ARG A 310 1.18 -9.89 -11.48
C ARG A 310 2.08 -8.78 -12.01
N ARG A 311 2.91 -8.17 -11.14
CA ARG A 311 3.84 -7.09 -11.53
C ARG A 311 3.15 -5.94 -12.27
N GLY A 312 1.96 -5.58 -11.81
CA GLY A 312 1.17 -4.49 -12.39
C GLY A 312 0.38 -4.84 -13.64
N LYS A 313 0.40 -6.10 -14.08
CA LYS A 313 -0.35 -6.59 -15.24
C LYS A 313 -1.74 -7.07 -14.83
N TRP A 314 -2.75 -6.79 -15.65
CA TRP A 314 -4.12 -7.27 -15.50
C TRP A 314 -4.69 -7.66 -16.86
N GLY A 315 -4.88 -8.95 -17.10
CA GLY A 315 -5.16 -9.47 -18.43
C GLY A 315 -4.05 -9.10 -19.41
N ASP A 316 -4.41 -8.51 -20.51
CA ASP A 316 -3.43 -8.03 -21.52
C ASP A 316 -2.94 -6.61 -21.26
N ARG A 317 -3.46 -5.94 -20.23
CA ARG A 317 -3.13 -4.55 -19.91
C ARG A 317 -2.04 -4.45 -18.85
N GLN A 318 -1.00 -3.65 -19.09
CA GLN A 318 -0.07 -3.19 -18.06
C GLN A 318 -0.69 -1.96 -17.38
N VAL A 319 -1.26 -2.14 -16.19
CA VAL A 319 -1.95 -1.10 -15.40
C VAL A 319 -0.95 -0.21 -14.68
N LEU A 320 0.10 -0.79 -14.14
CA LEU A 320 1.24 -0.12 -13.50
C LEU A 320 2.51 -0.79 -14.03
N SER A 321 3.53 -0.04 -14.42
CA SER A 321 4.71 -0.63 -15.05
C SER A 321 5.38 -1.67 -14.16
N GLU A 322 5.87 -2.74 -14.77
CA GLU A 322 6.70 -3.73 -14.06
C GLU A 322 7.93 -3.08 -13.44
N LYS A 323 8.49 -2.08 -14.13
CA LYS A 323 9.64 -1.30 -13.64
C LYS A 323 9.30 -0.63 -12.29
N TRP A 324 8.11 0.00 -12.17
CA TRP A 324 7.69 0.60 -10.91
C TRP A 324 7.53 -0.43 -9.80
N VAL A 325 6.84 -1.53 -10.08
CA VAL A 325 6.63 -2.61 -9.09
C VAL A 325 7.97 -3.19 -8.63
N ASN A 326 8.93 -3.40 -9.54
CA ASN A 326 10.26 -3.89 -9.20
C ASN A 326 11.03 -2.90 -8.32
N MET A 327 10.96 -1.58 -8.60
CA MET A 327 11.54 -0.55 -7.73
C MET A 327 10.88 -0.54 -6.35
N ALA A 328 9.55 -0.70 -6.29
CA ALA A 328 8.82 -0.77 -5.02
C ALA A 328 9.19 -1.99 -4.17
N LEU A 329 9.53 -3.10 -4.81
CA LEU A 329 10.00 -4.35 -4.17
C LEU A 329 11.50 -4.39 -3.89
N THR A 330 12.24 -3.33 -4.20
CA THR A 330 13.67 -3.24 -3.89
C THR A 330 13.85 -2.69 -2.48
N PRO A 331 14.57 -3.38 -1.57
CA PRO A 331 14.82 -2.90 -0.21
C PRO A 331 15.48 -1.52 -0.16
N THR A 332 15.20 -0.76 0.88
CA THR A 332 15.82 0.57 1.11
C THR A 332 17.33 0.49 1.33
N GLY A 333 17.84 -0.66 1.76
CA GLY A 333 19.21 -0.83 2.23
C GLY A 333 19.46 -0.32 3.66
N LEU A 334 18.62 0.57 4.18
CA LEU A 334 18.73 1.13 5.54
C LEU A 334 17.84 0.39 6.54
N GLN A 335 16.68 -0.03 6.09
CA GLN A 335 15.73 -0.84 6.83
C GLN A 335 15.32 -2.01 5.93
N SER A 336 15.96 -3.15 6.14
CA SER A 336 15.46 -4.41 5.61
C SER A 336 14.33 -4.87 6.56
N PRO A 337 13.22 -5.26 6.08
CA PRO A 337 12.78 -5.49 4.71
C PRO A 337 11.73 -4.48 4.23
N TYR A 338 12.08 -3.26 3.91
CA TYR A 338 11.16 -2.22 3.45
C TYR A 338 11.52 -1.70 2.05
N GLY A 339 10.55 -1.70 1.16
CA GLY A 339 10.66 -1.18 -0.21
C GLY A 339 10.21 0.27 -0.34
N PHE A 340 9.35 0.59 -1.31
CA PHE A 340 8.59 1.83 -1.31
C PHE A 340 7.51 1.78 -0.23
N ILE A 341 6.88 2.93 0.05
CA ILE A 341 5.93 3.02 1.16
C ILE A 341 4.97 1.85 1.19
N ASN A 342 4.99 1.17 2.34
CA ASN A 342 4.15 0.02 2.71
C ASN A 342 4.36 -1.28 1.90
N TYR A 343 5.46 -1.41 1.18
CA TYR A 343 5.93 -2.70 0.68
C TYR A 343 6.85 -3.31 1.74
N PHE A 344 6.30 -4.16 2.62
CA PHE A 344 7.05 -4.96 3.59
C PHE A 344 7.53 -6.23 2.91
N LEU A 345 8.84 -6.41 2.83
CA LEU A 345 9.49 -7.50 2.09
C LEU A 345 9.94 -8.58 3.07
N ASN A 346 9.95 -9.83 2.63
CA ASN A 346 10.43 -10.95 3.45
C ASN A 346 11.86 -11.41 3.08
N THR A 347 12.67 -10.51 2.50
CA THR A 347 13.98 -10.85 1.92
C THR A 347 14.95 -11.51 2.91
N ASP A 348 14.88 -11.19 4.20
CA ASP A 348 15.70 -11.79 5.26
C ASP A 348 14.97 -12.88 6.07
N ARG A 349 13.70 -13.14 5.79
CA ARG A 349 12.83 -14.11 6.45
C ARG A 349 12.77 -14.00 7.98
N LYS A 350 13.06 -12.83 8.54
CA LYS A 350 13.04 -12.66 10.00
C LYS A 350 11.63 -12.43 10.53
N GLN A 351 10.83 -11.65 9.80
CA GLN A 351 9.49 -11.29 10.24
C GLN A 351 8.48 -12.42 10.02
N TRP A 352 8.59 -13.12 8.87
CA TRP A 352 7.73 -14.25 8.51
C TRP A 352 8.60 -15.43 8.05
N PRO A 353 9.27 -16.14 8.97
CA PRO A 353 10.22 -17.21 8.62
C PRO A 353 9.58 -18.39 7.88
N SER A 354 8.26 -18.57 8.03
CA SER A 354 7.50 -19.62 7.33
C SER A 354 7.20 -19.29 5.88
N ALA A 355 7.26 -18.01 5.50
CA ALA A 355 6.97 -17.55 4.14
C ALA A 355 8.23 -17.53 3.27
N PRO A 356 8.10 -17.63 1.93
CA PRO A 356 9.23 -17.46 1.00
C PRO A 356 9.89 -16.09 1.12
N SER A 357 11.18 -16.01 0.75
CA SER A 357 11.91 -14.73 0.75
C SER A 357 11.42 -13.75 -0.32
N THR A 358 10.73 -14.25 -1.32
CA THR A 358 10.09 -13.46 -2.40
C THR A 358 8.74 -12.88 -2.02
N ALA A 359 8.14 -13.37 -0.90
CA ALA A 359 6.87 -12.87 -0.41
C ALA A 359 6.99 -11.44 0.13
N PHE A 360 5.91 -10.69 0.02
CA PHE A 360 5.77 -9.36 0.58
C PHE A 360 4.36 -9.10 1.07
N MET A 361 4.19 -8.01 1.79
CA MET A 361 2.90 -7.66 2.39
C MET A 361 2.64 -6.16 2.30
N HIS A 362 1.41 -5.79 2.01
CA HIS A 362 0.89 -4.46 2.30
C HIS A 362 0.17 -4.54 3.65
N ASN A 363 0.57 -3.69 4.59
CA ASN A 363 0.14 -3.84 5.98
C ASN A 363 -0.46 -2.53 6.53
N GLY A 364 -1.52 -2.64 7.31
CA GLY A 364 -2.17 -1.54 8.01
C GLY A 364 -2.39 -1.82 9.49
N ASN A 365 -2.52 -0.76 10.29
CA ASN A 365 -2.76 -0.86 11.73
C ASN A 365 -3.96 -1.75 12.05
N GLY A 366 -3.90 -2.48 13.17
CA GLY A 366 -4.87 -3.53 13.50
C GLY A 366 -4.71 -4.78 12.63
N LEU A 367 -3.61 -4.87 11.96
CA LEU A 367 -3.22 -5.83 10.96
C LEU A 367 -4.30 -6.08 9.90
N ASN A 368 -4.49 -5.05 9.08
CA ASN A 368 -5.10 -5.21 7.77
C ASN A 368 -4.00 -5.61 6.80
N MET A 369 -3.88 -6.89 6.48
CA MET A 369 -2.81 -7.37 5.61
C MET A 369 -3.31 -7.77 4.23
N VAL A 370 -2.49 -7.50 3.22
CA VAL A 370 -2.55 -8.09 1.89
C VAL A 370 -1.22 -8.82 1.69
N TYR A 371 -1.21 -10.09 1.99
CA TYR A 371 -0.06 -10.97 1.78
C TYR A 371 0.01 -11.38 0.32
N VAL A 372 1.18 -11.31 -0.27
CA VAL A 372 1.43 -11.63 -1.68
C VAL A 372 2.62 -12.58 -1.76
N ASP A 373 2.39 -13.75 -2.35
CA ASP A 373 3.37 -14.83 -2.47
C ASP A 373 3.54 -15.26 -3.92
N PRO A 374 4.60 -14.77 -4.58
CA PRO A 374 4.87 -15.12 -5.98
C PRO A 374 5.23 -16.59 -6.21
N GLU A 375 5.84 -17.27 -5.25
CA GLU A 375 6.24 -18.67 -5.40
C GLU A 375 5.04 -19.62 -5.39
N ASN A 376 4.05 -19.30 -4.57
CA ASN A 376 2.83 -20.11 -4.44
C ASN A 376 1.66 -19.58 -5.28
N ASP A 377 1.86 -18.51 -6.07
CA ASP A 377 0.79 -17.83 -6.81
C ASP A 377 -0.43 -17.51 -5.92
N LEU A 378 -0.17 -16.87 -4.77
CA LEU A 378 -1.11 -16.75 -3.67
C LEU A 378 -1.26 -15.29 -3.22
N VAL A 379 -2.49 -14.86 -2.98
CA VAL A 379 -2.82 -13.64 -2.25
C VAL A 379 -3.72 -13.99 -1.09
N ALA A 380 -3.38 -13.53 0.11
CA ALA A 380 -4.25 -13.64 1.27
C ALA A 380 -4.52 -12.26 1.87
N VAL A 381 -5.77 -11.85 1.91
CA VAL A 381 -6.21 -10.70 2.66
C VAL A 381 -6.74 -11.19 4.00
N VAL A 382 -6.20 -10.69 5.09
CA VAL A 382 -6.77 -10.92 6.43
C VAL A 382 -6.83 -9.59 7.16
N ARG A 383 -7.98 -9.29 7.73
CA ARG A 383 -8.23 -8.07 8.48
C ARG A 383 -8.43 -8.40 9.94
N TRP A 384 -7.77 -7.64 10.80
CA TRP A 384 -7.94 -7.69 12.26
C TRP A 384 -7.39 -8.97 12.93
N ILE A 385 -6.34 -9.56 12.37
CA ILE A 385 -5.59 -10.65 13.01
C ILE A 385 -4.51 -10.07 13.96
N ASP A 386 -4.20 -10.77 15.05
CA ASP A 386 -3.08 -10.41 15.93
C ASP A 386 -1.74 -10.50 15.19
N ASN A 387 -0.89 -9.48 15.34
CA ASN A 387 0.40 -9.43 14.66
C ASN A 387 1.31 -10.64 14.97
N ASN A 388 1.25 -11.15 16.21
CA ASN A 388 2.04 -12.30 16.63
C ASN A 388 1.54 -13.61 16.00
N ALA A 389 0.33 -13.65 15.48
CA ALA A 389 -0.26 -14.84 14.86
C ALA A 389 0.04 -14.94 13.35
N VAL A 390 0.58 -13.88 12.72
CA VAL A 390 0.75 -13.83 11.26
C VAL A 390 1.60 -14.98 10.74
N ASP A 391 2.79 -15.20 11.26
CA ASP A 391 3.66 -16.29 10.78
C ASP A 391 3.03 -17.66 11.02
N GLY A 392 2.34 -17.85 12.15
CA GLY A 392 1.58 -19.07 12.45
C GLY A 392 0.44 -19.33 11.45
N PHE A 393 -0.24 -18.28 10.98
CA PHE A 393 -1.24 -18.35 9.91
C PHE A 393 -0.59 -18.70 8.57
N LEU A 394 0.46 -17.96 8.18
CA LEU A 394 1.18 -18.18 6.92
C LEU A 394 1.76 -19.60 6.84
N LYS A 395 2.33 -20.12 7.93
CA LYS A 395 2.82 -21.49 8.00
C LYS A 395 1.74 -22.52 7.61
N ARG A 396 0.54 -22.39 8.16
CA ARG A 396 -0.60 -23.29 7.88
C ARG A 396 -1.12 -23.12 6.46
N LEU A 397 -1.26 -21.87 6.01
CA LEU A 397 -1.74 -21.56 4.68
C LEU A 397 -0.80 -22.11 3.60
N ILE A 398 0.50 -21.92 3.76
CA ILE A 398 1.50 -22.41 2.81
C ILE A 398 1.54 -23.95 2.81
N ALA A 399 1.43 -24.59 3.98
CA ALA A 399 1.32 -26.06 4.06
C ALA A 399 0.10 -26.57 3.28
N ALA A 400 -1.05 -25.89 3.38
CA ALA A 400 -2.26 -26.26 2.64
C ALA A 400 -2.07 -26.19 1.11
N VAL A 401 -1.26 -25.26 0.62
CA VAL A 401 -0.96 -25.08 -0.81
C VAL A 401 0.12 -26.06 -1.29
N ALA A 402 1.10 -26.40 -0.44
CA ALA A 402 2.20 -27.29 -0.79
C ALA A 402 1.80 -28.77 -0.81
N GLU A 403 0.95 -29.19 0.12
CA GLU A 403 0.44 -30.56 0.18
C GLU A 403 -0.76 -30.72 -0.77
N LYS A 404 -0.48 -31.20 -1.98
CA LYS A 404 -1.52 -31.51 -2.95
C LYS A 404 -2.48 -32.55 -2.37
N SER A 405 -3.77 -32.31 -2.51
CA SER A 405 -4.84 -33.23 -2.16
C SER A 405 -4.82 -34.52 -3.00
#